data_0ae6210d721d59675e77b99f34f06459
#
_entry.id   0ae6210d721d59675e77b99f34f06459
#
_cell.length_a   1.000
_cell.length_b   1.000
_cell.length_c   1.000
_cell.angle_alpha   90.00
_cell.angle_beta   90.00
_cell.angle_gamma   90.00
#
_symmetry.space_group_name_H-M   'P 1'
#
loop_
_entity.id
_entity.type
_entity.pdbx_description
1 polymer ?
#
loop_
_entity_poly.entity_id
_entity_poly.type
_entity_poly.pdbx_seq_one_letter_code
_entity_poly.pdbx_strand_id
1 'polypeptide(L)'
;MGIFTGLIVEIGRVRRIQRRADGALLVIEATEVLEGTRIGDSISINGVDLTVIEKGENFFSADASIETLSRSTLGELCAGDRVNLERALAVGERLGGHMVQGHVDGTGELVSVTPEGNAYRMRFRFARELGRYIAMKGSITVDGISLTVAGLGDDWFEVAIIPHTWRETTLGNLKAGDRINLEVDVLAKYVERLMQHESSPAHGKLTMEYLVERGY
;
A
#
# COMPACT_ATOMS: atom_id res chain seq x y z
N MET A 1 -1.54 -11.57 9.81
CA MET A 1 -1.88 -10.31 9.12
C MET A 1 -1.26 -9.18 9.91
N GLY A 2 -0.25 -8.53 9.31
CA GLY A 2 0.45 -7.41 9.93
C GLY A 2 -0.36 -6.11 9.79
N ILE A 3 -0.07 -5.13 10.65
CA ILE A 3 -0.42 -3.73 10.44
C ILE A 3 0.89 -2.97 10.34
N PHE A 4 0.98 -2.04 9.42
CA PHE A 4 2.14 -1.21 9.15
C PHE A 4 1.79 0.26 9.34
N THR A 5 2.79 1.12 9.34
CA THR A 5 2.62 2.56 9.50
C THR A 5 2.81 3.34 8.20
N GLY A 6 3.46 2.71 7.21
CA GLY A 6 3.94 3.35 5.99
C GLY A 6 5.21 4.18 6.20
N LEU A 7 5.94 3.92 7.28
CA LEU A 7 7.27 4.50 7.52
C LEU A 7 8.33 3.44 7.19
N ILE A 8 9.05 3.69 6.12
CA ILE A 8 10.06 2.74 5.63
C ILE A 8 11.23 2.69 6.62
N VAL A 9 11.61 1.48 7.01
CA VAL A 9 12.72 1.21 7.93
C VAL A 9 14.06 1.20 7.18
N GLU A 10 14.08 0.51 6.04
CA GLU A 10 15.27 0.45 5.17
C GLU A 10 14.90 0.19 3.72
N ILE A 11 15.85 0.45 2.83
CA ILE A 11 15.79 0.04 1.43
C ILE A 11 16.55 -1.28 1.30
N GLY A 12 15.81 -2.38 1.14
CA GLY A 12 16.37 -3.68 0.84
C GLY A 12 16.72 -3.86 -0.64
N ARG A 13 17.32 -4.99 -0.96
CA ARG A 13 17.65 -5.39 -2.33
C ARG A 13 17.17 -6.79 -2.63
N VAL A 14 16.55 -6.97 -3.79
CA VAL A 14 16.17 -8.29 -4.28
C VAL A 14 17.44 -9.07 -4.60
N ARG A 15 17.73 -10.11 -3.82
CA ARG A 15 18.87 -11.01 -4.05
C ARG A 15 18.56 -12.04 -5.11
N ARG A 16 17.34 -12.59 -5.06
CA ARG A 16 16.87 -13.64 -5.99
C ARG A 16 15.35 -13.71 -5.99
N ILE A 17 14.77 -13.99 -7.15
CA ILE A 17 13.37 -14.39 -7.30
C ILE A 17 13.36 -15.75 -7.97
N GLN A 18 12.72 -16.71 -7.32
CA GLN A 18 12.51 -18.03 -7.88
C GLN A 18 11.03 -18.21 -8.21
N ARG A 19 10.69 -18.05 -9.48
CA ARG A 19 9.32 -18.26 -9.98
C ARG A 19 8.97 -19.74 -9.93
N ARG A 20 7.74 -20.03 -9.50
CA ARG A 20 7.16 -21.38 -9.37
C ARG A 20 5.79 -21.39 -10.03
N ALA A 21 5.23 -22.60 -10.21
CA ALA A 21 3.90 -22.75 -10.82
C ALA A 21 2.77 -22.10 -9.98
N ASP A 22 2.96 -21.98 -8.67
CA ASP A 22 2.00 -21.48 -7.69
C ASP A 22 2.36 -20.08 -7.12
N GLY A 23 3.41 -19.44 -7.63
CA GLY A 23 3.85 -18.13 -7.18
C GLY A 23 5.35 -17.89 -7.35
N ALA A 24 5.97 -17.22 -6.39
CA ALA A 24 7.42 -16.98 -6.36
C ALA A 24 7.98 -16.93 -4.94
N LEU A 25 9.18 -17.47 -4.77
CA LEU A 25 10.00 -17.21 -3.60
C LEU A 25 10.87 -15.98 -3.86
N LEU A 26 10.72 -14.97 -3.01
CA LEU A 26 11.56 -13.78 -2.98
C LEU A 26 12.61 -13.94 -1.89
N VAL A 27 13.87 -13.65 -2.21
CA VAL A 27 14.98 -13.56 -1.26
C VAL A 27 15.46 -12.13 -1.27
N ILE A 28 15.29 -11.45 -0.15
CA ILE A 28 15.57 -10.02 0.01
C ILE A 28 16.75 -9.83 0.95
N GLU A 29 17.74 -9.09 0.49
CA GLU A 29 18.84 -8.61 1.33
C GLU A 29 18.36 -7.43 2.17
N ALA A 30 18.57 -7.54 3.48
CA ALA A 30 18.10 -6.59 4.48
C ALA A 30 18.95 -6.69 5.74
N THR A 31 18.87 -5.71 6.63
CA THR A 31 19.60 -5.65 7.90
C THR A 31 18.69 -5.16 9.03
N GLU A 32 18.17 -3.94 8.94
CA GLU A 32 17.41 -3.29 10.03
C GLU A 32 16.07 -3.97 10.29
N VAL A 33 15.31 -4.32 9.25
CA VAL A 33 14.03 -5.04 9.42
C VAL A 33 14.20 -6.44 9.97
N LEU A 34 15.44 -6.98 10.00
CA LEU A 34 15.71 -8.31 10.57
C LEU A 34 15.86 -8.28 12.09
N GLU A 35 16.11 -7.11 12.69
CA GLU A 35 16.21 -6.99 14.14
C GLU A 35 14.87 -7.34 14.81
N GLY A 36 14.87 -8.34 15.70
CA GLY A 36 13.67 -8.81 16.38
C GLY A 36 12.69 -9.62 15.52
N THR A 37 12.85 -9.63 14.19
CA THR A 37 11.99 -10.40 13.27
C THR A 37 12.22 -11.91 13.45
N ARG A 38 11.13 -12.68 13.43
CA ARG A 38 11.09 -14.14 13.53
C ARG A 38 10.45 -14.73 12.28
N ILE A 39 10.70 -16.00 12.03
CA ILE A 39 9.94 -16.77 11.02
C ILE A 39 8.47 -16.77 11.43
N GLY A 40 7.59 -16.43 10.48
CA GLY A 40 6.16 -16.23 10.67
C GLY A 40 5.74 -14.79 10.86
N ASP A 41 6.66 -13.86 11.09
CA ASP A 41 6.35 -12.43 11.15
C ASP A 41 6.10 -11.85 9.75
N SER A 42 5.41 -10.72 9.72
CA SER A 42 5.12 -9.97 8.49
C SER A 42 6.18 -8.89 8.24
N ILE A 43 6.65 -8.82 6.99
CA ILE A 43 7.42 -7.68 6.45
C ILE A 43 6.71 -7.17 5.20
N SER A 44 6.50 -5.87 5.12
CA SER A 44 6.03 -5.18 3.93
C SER A 44 7.19 -5.00 2.95
N ILE A 45 7.01 -5.46 1.71
CA ILE A 45 7.93 -5.27 0.58
C ILE A 45 7.22 -4.40 -0.46
N ASN A 46 7.65 -3.16 -0.66
CA ASN A 46 6.96 -2.18 -1.51
C ASN A 46 5.45 -2.10 -1.22
N GLY A 47 5.05 -2.14 0.07
CA GLY A 47 3.65 -2.08 0.48
C GLY A 47 2.89 -3.41 0.38
N VAL A 48 3.54 -4.52 0.11
CA VAL A 48 2.92 -5.85 0.09
C VAL A 48 3.31 -6.60 1.35
N ASP A 49 2.32 -6.97 2.17
CA ASP A 49 2.51 -7.81 3.38
C ASP A 49 2.89 -9.24 2.98
N LEU A 50 4.08 -9.66 3.34
CA LEU A 50 4.56 -11.03 3.12
C LEU A 50 5.08 -11.64 4.41
N THR A 51 4.82 -12.94 4.58
CA THR A 51 5.26 -13.69 5.76
C THR A 51 6.70 -14.19 5.56
N VAL A 52 7.55 -13.93 6.53
CA VAL A 52 8.93 -14.44 6.58
C VAL A 52 8.91 -15.96 6.79
N ILE A 53 9.48 -16.70 5.84
CA ILE A 53 9.57 -18.17 5.91
C ILE A 53 10.99 -18.66 6.18
N GLU A 54 11.98 -17.84 5.90
CA GLU A 54 13.39 -18.09 6.18
C GLU A 54 14.08 -16.78 6.53
N LYS A 55 15.04 -16.81 7.45
CA LYS A 55 15.83 -15.65 7.85
C LYS A 55 17.28 -16.04 8.04
N GLY A 56 18.20 -15.29 7.46
CA GLY A 56 19.63 -15.34 7.68
C GLY A 56 20.15 -14.10 8.40
N GLU A 57 21.47 -13.94 8.41
CA GLU A 57 22.14 -12.80 9.04
C GLU A 57 21.82 -11.49 8.31
N ASN A 58 21.75 -11.52 6.97
CA ASN A 58 21.56 -10.33 6.12
C ASN A 58 20.53 -10.58 4.99
N PHE A 59 19.57 -11.46 5.21
CA PHE A 59 18.48 -11.70 4.27
C PHE A 59 17.27 -12.34 4.96
N PHE A 60 16.13 -12.21 4.31
CA PHE A 60 14.96 -13.05 4.58
C PHE A 60 14.36 -13.55 3.26
N SER A 61 13.54 -14.59 3.37
CA SER A 61 12.76 -15.11 2.25
C SER A 61 11.29 -15.08 2.58
N ALA A 62 10.47 -14.81 1.56
CA ALA A 62 9.02 -14.81 1.65
C ALA A 62 8.40 -15.40 0.38
N ASP A 63 7.28 -16.10 0.51
CA ASP A 63 6.52 -16.58 -0.64
C ASP A 63 5.45 -15.55 -1.05
N ALA A 64 5.35 -15.30 -2.36
CA ALA A 64 4.29 -14.50 -2.95
C ALA A 64 3.41 -15.38 -3.84
N SER A 65 2.08 -15.31 -3.65
CA SER A 65 1.11 -16.04 -4.46
C SER A 65 1.02 -15.47 -5.89
N ILE A 66 0.43 -16.24 -6.81
CA ILE A 66 0.15 -15.76 -8.18
C ILE A 66 -0.70 -14.47 -8.13
N GLU A 67 -1.71 -14.41 -7.26
CA GLU A 67 -2.56 -13.23 -7.13
C GLU A 67 -1.74 -12.02 -6.65
N THR A 68 -0.90 -12.17 -5.64
CA THR A 68 -0.01 -11.12 -5.15
C THR A 68 0.90 -10.58 -6.25
N LEU A 69 1.52 -11.48 -7.02
CA LEU A 69 2.41 -11.11 -8.13
C LEU A 69 1.66 -10.41 -9.27
N SER A 70 0.40 -10.78 -9.53
CA SER A 70 -0.40 -10.19 -10.61
C SER A 70 -1.00 -8.83 -10.25
N ARG A 71 -1.27 -8.60 -8.96
CA ARG A 71 -1.89 -7.37 -8.47
C ARG A 71 -0.90 -6.30 -8.03
N SER A 72 0.38 -6.64 -7.94
CA SER A 72 1.41 -5.73 -7.47
C SER A 72 2.61 -5.69 -8.40
N THR A 73 3.50 -4.73 -8.19
CA THR A 73 4.78 -4.62 -8.91
C THR A 73 5.77 -5.72 -8.52
N LEU A 74 5.50 -6.54 -7.49
CA LEU A 74 6.38 -7.64 -7.10
C LEU A 74 6.57 -8.67 -8.23
N GLY A 75 5.57 -8.82 -9.10
CA GLY A 75 5.66 -9.68 -10.28
C GLY A 75 6.69 -9.23 -11.31
N GLU A 76 7.10 -7.98 -11.30
CA GLU A 76 8.02 -7.36 -12.25
C GLU A 76 9.46 -7.28 -11.72
N LEU A 77 9.65 -7.50 -10.41
CA LEU A 77 10.96 -7.39 -9.77
C LEU A 77 11.99 -8.36 -10.38
N CYS A 78 13.23 -7.90 -10.43
CA CYS A 78 14.41 -8.64 -10.85
C CYS A 78 15.48 -8.62 -9.74
N ALA A 79 16.44 -9.54 -9.82
CA ALA A 79 17.58 -9.53 -8.92
C ALA A 79 18.38 -8.21 -9.08
N GLY A 80 18.69 -7.58 -7.96
CA GLY A 80 19.35 -6.28 -7.89
C GLY A 80 18.42 -5.10 -7.66
N ASP A 81 17.10 -5.25 -7.86
CA ASP A 81 16.13 -4.17 -7.62
C ASP A 81 16.09 -3.78 -6.15
N ARG A 82 15.84 -2.49 -5.91
CA ARG A 82 15.68 -1.91 -4.58
C ARG A 82 14.20 -1.95 -4.19
N VAL A 83 13.94 -2.26 -2.93
CA VAL A 83 12.58 -2.34 -2.39
C VAL A 83 12.50 -1.63 -1.04
N ASN A 84 11.38 -0.96 -0.79
CA ASN A 84 11.07 -0.39 0.52
C ASN A 84 10.66 -1.51 1.47
N LEU A 85 11.21 -1.49 2.68
CA LEU A 85 10.94 -2.50 3.70
C LEU A 85 10.42 -1.86 4.99
N GLU A 86 9.39 -2.47 5.56
CA GLU A 86 8.85 -2.12 6.88
C GLU A 86 8.45 -3.40 7.61
N ARG A 87 8.73 -3.48 8.93
CA ARG A 87 8.19 -4.54 9.80
C ARG A 87 6.76 -4.24 10.19
N ALA A 88 5.98 -5.27 10.46
CA ALA A 88 4.68 -5.09 11.11
C ALA A 88 4.85 -4.36 12.45
N LEU A 89 3.93 -3.42 12.71
CA LEU A 89 3.90 -2.60 13.92
C LEU A 89 3.73 -3.48 15.17
N ALA A 90 4.63 -3.38 16.13
CA ALA A 90 4.50 -4.08 17.39
C ALA A 90 3.57 -3.35 18.36
N VAL A 91 2.96 -4.09 19.29
CA VAL A 91 2.10 -3.50 20.33
C VAL A 91 2.91 -2.54 21.19
N GLY A 92 2.46 -1.28 21.26
CA GLY A 92 3.12 -0.22 22.03
C GLY A 92 4.03 0.69 21.21
N GLU A 93 4.29 0.38 19.93
CA GLU A 93 4.98 1.28 19.00
C GLU A 93 4.07 2.41 18.50
N ARG A 94 4.70 3.46 17.94
CA ARG A 94 3.97 4.65 17.46
C ARG A 94 3.46 4.43 16.04
N LEU A 95 2.20 4.76 15.80
CA LEU A 95 1.64 4.91 14.46
C LEU A 95 2.02 6.29 13.88
N GLY A 96 3.21 6.39 13.28
CA GLY A 96 3.75 7.66 12.78
C GLY A 96 3.20 8.11 11.42
N GLY A 97 2.64 7.19 10.63
CA GLY A 97 1.95 7.45 9.35
C GLY A 97 0.44 7.27 9.48
N HIS A 98 -0.12 6.30 8.75
CA HIS A 98 -1.53 5.91 8.87
C HIS A 98 -1.64 4.38 8.97
N MET A 99 -2.85 3.86 9.10
CA MET A 99 -3.08 2.41 9.21
C MET A 99 -2.94 1.77 7.82
N VAL A 100 -1.84 1.05 7.60
CA VAL A 100 -1.51 0.36 6.36
C VAL A 100 -1.59 -1.14 6.60
N GLN A 101 -2.25 -1.87 5.71
CA GLN A 101 -2.45 -3.32 5.84
C GLN A 101 -1.42 -4.14 5.05
N GLY A 102 -0.75 -3.50 4.07
CA GLY A 102 0.07 -4.21 3.10
C GLY A 102 -0.76 -4.93 2.03
N HIS A 103 -1.99 -4.48 1.82
CA HIS A 103 -2.94 -5.04 0.86
C HIS A 103 -3.09 -4.09 -0.32
N VAL A 104 -2.21 -4.23 -1.30
CA VAL A 104 -2.19 -3.42 -2.51
C VAL A 104 -3.55 -3.48 -3.22
N ASP A 105 -4.17 -2.32 -3.43
CA ASP A 105 -5.45 -2.18 -4.13
C ASP A 105 -5.29 -2.19 -5.64
N GLY A 106 -4.14 -1.74 -6.10
CA GLY A 106 -3.79 -1.69 -7.51
C GLY A 106 -2.42 -1.07 -7.72
N THR A 107 -2.06 -0.93 -8.96
CA THR A 107 -0.82 -0.25 -9.35
C THR A 107 -1.12 1.10 -9.98
N GLY A 108 -0.19 2.03 -9.80
CA GLY A 108 -0.18 3.32 -10.47
C GLY A 108 1.10 3.49 -11.29
N GLU A 109 1.25 4.66 -11.89
CA GLU A 109 2.40 5.03 -12.71
C GLU A 109 2.88 6.43 -12.33
N LEU A 110 4.18 6.60 -12.15
CA LEU A 110 4.78 7.93 -11.96
C LEU A 110 4.71 8.71 -13.28
N VAL A 111 4.02 9.84 -13.26
CA VAL A 111 3.86 10.73 -14.43
C VAL A 111 4.99 11.76 -14.49
N SER A 112 5.28 12.40 -13.37
CA SER A 112 6.29 13.46 -13.33
C SER A 112 6.85 13.68 -11.93
N VAL A 113 8.09 14.18 -11.90
CA VAL A 113 8.77 14.70 -10.72
C VAL A 113 9.16 16.14 -11.00
N THR A 114 8.74 17.07 -10.14
CA THR A 114 9.07 18.50 -10.28
C THR A 114 9.68 19.01 -8.97
N PRO A 115 10.87 19.61 -8.98
CA PRO A 115 11.42 20.27 -7.80
C PRO A 115 10.48 21.40 -7.31
N GLU A 116 10.26 21.47 -5.99
CA GLU A 116 9.42 22.50 -5.35
C GLU A 116 10.08 22.97 -4.05
N GLY A 117 10.84 24.04 -4.13
CA GLY A 117 11.67 24.51 -3.02
C GLY A 117 12.71 23.48 -2.61
N ASN A 118 12.65 22.98 -1.37
CA ASN A 118 13.51 21.91 -0.86
C ASN A 118 12.87 20.52 -0.98
N ALA A 119 11.67 20.42 -1.57
CA ALA A 119 10.91 19.19 -1.73
C ALA A 119 10.79 18.80 -3.22
N TYR A 120 10.17 17.67 -3.48
CA TYR A 120 9.82 17.19 -4.81
C TYR A 120 8.32 16.95 -4.88
N ARG A 121 7.66 17.53 -5.88
CA ARG A 121 6.27 17.20 -6.21
C ARG A 121 6.26 16.05 -7.18
N MET A 122 5.63 14.96 -6.80
CA MET A 122 5.48 13.76 -7.63
C MET A 122 4.01 13.61 -7.99
N ARG A 123 3.73 13.40 -9.28
CA ARG A 123 2.37 13.11 -9.80
C ARG A 123 2.30 11.66 -10.23
N PHE A 124 1.29 10.97 -9.75
CA PHE A 124 1.00 9.57 -10.07
C PHE A 124 -0.35 9.46 -10.75
N ARG A 125 -0.44 8.58 -11.75
CA ARG A 125 -1.70 8.15 -12.36
C ARG A 125 -2.17 6.87 -11.67
N PHE A 126 -3.48 6.70 -11.56
CA PHE A 126 -4.11 5.53 -10.98
C PHE A 126 -5.37 5.11 -11.76
N ALA A 127 -5.85 3.88 -11.56
CA ALA A 127 -7.10 3.39 -12.11
C ALA A 127 -8.29 4.13 -11.49
N ARG A 128 -9.20 4.67 -12.29
CA ARG A 128 -10.31 5.56 -11.84
C ARG A 128 -11.14 4.98 -10.71
N GLU A 129 -11.24 3.66 -10.63
CA GLU A 129 -11.98 2.95 -9.58
C GLU A 129 -11.44 3.25 -8.18
N LEU A 130 -10.16 3.58 -8.05
CA LEU A 130 -9.56 3.95 -6.78
C LEU A 130 -9.86 5.39 -6.35
N GLY A 131 -10.24 6.26 -7.30
CA GLY A 131 -10.42 7.69 -7.07
C GLY A 131 -11.41 8.04 -5.96
N ARG A 132 -12.47 7.23 -5.78
CA ARG A 132 -13.47 7.41 -4.71
C ARG A 132 -12.93 7.21 -3.29
N TYR A 133 -11.80 6.56 -3.14
CA TYR A 133 -11.12 6.32 -1.86
C TYR A 133 -9.99 7.31 -1.57
N ILE A 134 -9.60 8.11 -2.56
CA ILE A 134 -8.51 9.08 -2.45
C ILE A 134 -9.09 10.45 -2.18
N ALA A 135 -8.70 11.05 -1.05
CA ALA A 135 -9.20 12.36 -0.65
C ALA A 135 -8.07 13.40 -0.64
N MET A 136 -8.39 14.63 -1.03
CA MET A 136 -7.47 15.76 -0.89
C MET A 136 -7.08 15.93 0.59
N LYS A 137 -5.76 15.99 0.88
CA LYS A 137 -5.18 16.00 2.23
C LYS A 137 -5.37 14.70 3.02
N GLY A 138 -5.95 13.66 2.40
CA GLY A 138 -5.98 12.30 2.96
C GLY A 138 -4.65 11.58 2.83
N SER A 139 -4.59 10.37 3.39
CA SER A 139 -3.43 9.48 3.31
C SER A 139 -3.57 8.49 2.16
N ILE A 140 -2.45 8.12 1.57
CA ILE A 140 -2.32 7.05 0.59
C ILE A 140 -0.93 6.43 0.73
N THR A 141 -0.77 5.13 0.44
CA THR A 141 0.55 4.54 0.29
C THR A 141 0.98 4.44 -1.16
N VAL A 142 2.24 4.76 -1.41
CA VAL A 142 2.96 4.51 -2.67
C VAL A 142 4.16 3.63 -2.33
N ASP A 143 4.21 2.41 -2.87
CA ASP A 143 5.22 1.41 -2.54
C ASP A 143 5.44 1.26 -1.03
N GLY A 144 4.33 1.23 -0.26
CA GLY A 144 4.33 1.10 1.19
C GLY A 144 4.63 2.39 1.96
N ILE A 145 4.91 3.50 1.29
CA ILE A 145 5.25 4.78 1.93
C ILE A 145 3.96 5.57 2.20
N SER A 146 3.70 5.93 3.45
CA SER A 146 2.58 6.79 3.86
C SER A 146 2.81 8.21 3.39
N LEU A 147 1.92 8.72 2.53
CA LEU A 147 2.03 10.05 1.93
C LEU A 147 0.71 10.81 2.04
N THR A 148 0.82 12.14 2.13
CA THR A 148 -0.35 13.04 2.11
C THR A 148 -0.64 13.50 0.69
N VAL A 149 -1.88 13.35 0.24
CA VAL A 149 -2.37 13.84 -1.05
C VAL A 149 -2.34 15.37 -1.08
N ALA A 150 -1.50 15.94 -1.93
CA ALA A 150 -1.30 17.39 -2.08
C ALA A 150 -2.03 17.98 -3.30
N GLY A 151 -2.41 17.14 -4.26
CA GLY A 151 -3.22 17.49 -5.44
C GLY A 151 -4.01 16.27 -5.87
N LEU A 152 -5.19 16.44 -6.45
CA LEU A 152 -6.08 15.36 -6.86
C LEU A 152 -6.86 15.73 -8.12
N GLY A 153 -6.95 14.80 -9.05
CA GLY A 153 -7.81 14.84 -10.24
C GLY A 153 -8.55 13.52 -10.41
N ASP A 154 -9.19 13.33 -11.57
CA ASP A 154 -10.05 12.17 -11.82
C ASP A 154 -9.27 10.83 -11.87
N ASP A 155 -8.03 10.86 -12.35
CA ASP A 155 -7.18 9.68 -12.55
C ASP A 155 -5.72 9.92 -12.13
N TRP A 156 -5.47 10.98 -11.36
CA TRP A 156 -4.14 11.31 -10.85
C TRP A 156 -4.19 11.94 -9.46
N PHE A 157 -3.11 11.76 -8.71
CA PHE A 157 -2.86 12.53 -7.49
C PHE A 157 -1.42 13.03 -7.46
N GLU A 158 -1.16 14.01 -6.60
CA GLU A 158 0.17 14.53 -6.30
C GLU A 158 0.48 14.40 -4.83
N VAL A 159 1.78 14.22 -4.56
CA VAL A 159 2.35 14.24 -3.22
C VAL A 159 3.57 15.16 -3.19
N ALA A 160 3.86 15.73 -2.03
CA ALA A 160 5.08 16.52 -1.80
C ALA A 160 6.05 15.68 -0.96
N ILE A 161 7.21 15.36 -1.52
CA ILE A 161 8.21 14.50 -0.90
C ILE A 161 9.32 15.36 -0.30
N ILE A 162 9.48 15.30 1.02
CA ILE A 162 10.56 16.00 1.74
C ILE A 162 11.93 15.31 1.48
N PRO A 163 13.06 16.02 1.63
CA PRO A 163 14.38 15.49 1.32
C PRO A 163 14.74 14.21 2.09
N HIS A 164 14.23 14.04 3.30
CA HIS A 164 14.43 12.83 4.09
C HIS A 164 13.78 11.62 3.41
N THR A 165 12.47 11.68 3.16
CA THR A 165 11.71 10.60 2.47
C THR A 165 12.29 10.29 1.09
N TRP A 166 12.75 11.32 0.35
CA TRP A 166 13.40 11.15 -0.94
C TRP A 166 14.65 10.28 -0.89
N ARG A 167 15.46 10.41 0.18
CA ARG A 167 16.71 9.64 0.35
C ARG A 167 16.50 8.26 0.95
N GLU A 168 15.58 8.16 1.91
CA GLU A 168 15.38 6.94 2.71
C GLU A 168 14.37 5.97 2.09
N THR A 169 13.86 6.28 0.89
CA THR A 169 12.92 5.42 0.17
C THR A 169 13.30 5.27 -1.31
N THR A 170 12.66 4.32 -1.99
CA THR A 170 12.88 4.11 -3.43
C THR A 170 12.35 5.24 -4.30
N LEU A 171 11.53 6.17 -3.78
CA LEU A 171 10.94 7.28 -4.55
C LEU A 171 12.00 8.12 -5.29
N GLY A 172 13.16 8.34 -4.68
CA GLY A 172 14.25 9.09 -5.29
C GLY A 172 14.88 8.42 -6.52
N ASN A 173 14.57 7.17 -6.78
CA ASN A 173 15.10 6.41 -7.92
C ASN A 173 14.06 6.25 -9.06
N LEU A 174 12.80 6.56 -8.80
CA LEU A 174 11.73 6.41 -9.79
C LEU A 174 11.87 7.40 -10.95
N LYS A 175 11.46 6.95 -12.12
CA LYS A 175 11.40 7.72 -13.36
C LYS A 175 9.96 7.75 -13.89
N ALA A 176 9.63 8.76 -14.67
CA ALA A 176 8.34 8.80 -15.37
C ALA A 176 8.14 7.51 -16.19
N GLY A 177 6.98 6.90 -16.04
CA GLY A 177 6.61 5.60 -16.59
C GLY A 177 6.81 4.42 -15.63
N ASP A 178 7.56 4.58 -14.53
CA ASP A 178 7.73 3.50 -13.56
C ASP A 178 6.40 3.21 -12.83
N ARG A 179 6.12 1.93 -12.67
CA ARG A 179 4.94 1.44 -11.95
C ARG A 179 5.21 1.38 -10.44
N ILE A 180 4.18 1.67 -9.67
CA ILE A 180 4.20 1.64 -8.21
C ILE A 180 2.98 0.91 -7.67
N ASN A 181 3.09 0.37 -6.45
CA ASN A 181 1.96 -0.19 -5.71
C ASN A 181 1.19 0.93 -5.01
N LEU A 182 -0.14 0.82 -5.03
CA LEU A 182 -1.03 1.73 -4.33
C LEU A 182 -1.89 0.97 -3.33
N GLU A 183 -1.97 1.46 -2.10
CA GLU A 183 -2.97 1.06 -1.14
C GLU A 183 -3.69 2.32 -0.65
N VAL A 184 -5.01 2.36 -0.76
CA VAL A 184 -5.83 3.46 -0.24
C VAL A 184 -6.06 3.29 1.25
N ASP A 185 -6.36 4.38 1.95
CA ASP A 185 -6.67 4.33 3.38
C ASP A 185 -7.86 3.38 3.63
N VAL A 186 -7.65 2.37 4.44
CA VAL A 186 -8.66 1.35 4.76
C VAL A 186 -9.95 1.93 5.33
N LEU A 187 -9.86 3.07 6.02
CA LEU A 187 -11.02 3.77 6.56
C LEU A 187 -12.00 4.19 5.45
N ALA A 188 -11.50 4.60 4.29
CA ALA A 188 -12.34 4.96 3.14
C ALA A 188 -13.17 3.77 2.65
N LYS A 189 -12.59 2.56 2.64
CA LYS A 189 -13.29 1.32 2.26
C LYS A 189 -14.38 0.96 3.26
N TYR A 190 -14.12 1.10 4.57
CA TYR A 190 -15.12 0.85 5.59
C TYR A 190 -16.27 1.86 5.55
N VAL A 191 -15.95 3.14 5.35
CA VAL A 191 -16.98 4.19 5.20
C VAL A 191 -17.87 3.88 3.99
N GLU A 192 -17.31 3.57 2.83
CA GLU A 192 -18.10 3.19 1.66
C GLU A 192 -19.00 1.99 1.95
N ARG A 193 -18.46 0.94 2.57
CA ARG A 193 -19.24 -0.27 2.89
C ARG A 193 -20.43 0.01 3.81
N LEU A 194 -20.24 0.87 4.81
CA LEU A 194 -21.32 1.28 5.72
C LEU A 194 -22.41 2.08 4.99
N MET A 195 -22.01 3.06 4.16
CA MET A 195 -22.94 3.88 3.39
C MET A 195 -23.77 3.06 2.38
N GLN A 196 -23.17 2.03 1.76
CA GLN A 196 -23.88 1.12 0.86
C GLN A 196 -24.96 0.31 1.59
N HIS A 197 -24.73 -0.09 2.86
CA HIS A 197 -25.71 -0.81 3.66
C HIS A 197 -26.88 0.07 4.10
N GLU A 198 -26.65 1.35 4.37
CA GLU A 198 -27.73 2.29 4.70
C GLU A 198 -28.62 2.60 3.48
N SER A 199 -28.08 2.47 2.27
CA SER A 199 -28.83 2.67 1.01
C SER A 199 -29.71 1.50 0.61
N SER A 200 -29.59 0.34 1.26
CA SER A 200 -30.55 -0.75 1.13
C SER A 200 -31.85 -0.31 1.80
N PRO A 201 -33.03 -0.39 1.14
CA PRO A 201 -34.28 0.02 1.76
C PRO A 201 -34.45 -0.80 3.03
N ALA A 202 -34.32 -0.13 4.19
CA ALA A 202 -34.65 -0.71 5.46
C ALA A 202 -36.07 -1.27 5.35
N HIS A 203 -36.26 -2.51 5.72
CA HIS A 203 -37.56 -3.11 5.96
C HIS A 203 -38.36 -2.17 6.85
N GLY A 204 -39.40 -1.51 6.29
CA GLY A 204 -40.31 -0.72 7.08
C GLY A 204 -40.36 0.77 6.80
N LYS A 205 -40.33 1.23 5.54
CA LYS A 205 -41.00 2.50 5.26
C LYS A 205 -42.47 2.24 5.52
N LEU A 206 -43.03 2.83 6.58
CA LEU A 206 -44.47 2.97 6.79
C LEU A 206 -45.04 3.72 5.57
N THR A 207 -45.43 2.97 4.56
CA THR A 207 -46.15 3.53 3.42
C THR A 207 -47.65 3.55 3.73
N MET A 208 -48.39 4.49 3.15
CA MET A 208 -49.84 4.53 3.29
C MET A 208 -50.49 3.21 2.86
N GLU A 209 -49.92 2.53 1.85
CA GLU A 209 -50.38 1.18 1.43
C GLU A 209 -50.22 0.14 2.54
N TYR A 210 -49.10 0.13 3.23
CA TYR A 210 -48.85 -0.78 4.36
C TYR A 210 -49.81 -0.53 5.55
N LEU A 211 -50.14 0.74 5.81
CA LEU A 211 -51.10 1.11 6.86
C LEU A 211 -52.53 0.70 6.48
N VAL A 212 -52.93 0.96 5.24
CA VAL A 212 -54.26 0.59 4.72
C VAL A 212 -54.46 -0.94 4.69
N GLU A 213 -53.44 -1.73 4.28
CA GLU A 213 -53.53 -3.21 4.34
C GLU A 213 -53.66 -3.76 5.76
N ARG A 214 -53.24 -3.01 6.78
CA ARG A 214 -53.34 -3.41 8.18
C ARG A 214 -54.48 -2.73 8.93
N GLY A 215 -55.38 -1.99 8.21
CA GLY A 215 -56.59 -1.45 8.78
C GLY A 215 -56.47 -0.14 9.54
N TYR A 216 -55.43 0.63 9.24
CA TYR A 216 -55.19 2.00 9.77
C TYR A 216 -55.54 3.05 8.71
#